data_ee507f70d0c26a59a7c7f1b0486de912
#
_entry.id   ee507f70d0c26a59a7c7f1b0486de912
#
_cell.length_a   1.000
_cell.length_b   1.000
_cell.length_c   1.000
_cell.angle_alpha   90.00
_cell.angle_beta   90.00
_cell.angle_gamma   90.00
#
_symmetry.space_group_name_H-M   'P 1'
#
loop_
_entity.id
_entity.type
_entity.pdbx_description
1 polymer ?
#
loop_
_entity_poly.entity_id
_entity_poly.type
_entity_poly.pdbx_seq_one_letter_code
_entity_poly.pdbx_strand_id
1 'polypeptide(L)'
;MLTDPVADMLARIRNANKALHEHATMPSSRMKVEIARLLKEEGYIRDYHVEKGESFDTLVVDLKFGRNRERVISGLKRVSKPGRRVYARKDRLPRVLGGMGVAILSTSSGLVTGRTAQERGIGGEVVAFIW
;
A
#
# COMPACT_ATOMS: atom_id res chain seq x y z
N MET A 1 -13.84 9.70 17.37
CA MET A 1 -12.84 10.04 16.35
C MET A 1 -12.57 8.85 15.45
N LEU A 2 -12.65 9.05 14.15
CA LEU A 2 -12.30 7.99 13.20
C LEU A 2 -10.79 7.93 13.02
N THR A 3 -10.25 6.72 13.10
CA THR A 3 -8.82 6.49 12.84
C THR A 3 -8.66 5.77 11.51
N ASP A 4 -7.57 6.02 10.83
CA ASP A 4 -7.24 5.38 9.55
C ASP A 4 -5.80 4.86 9.59
N PRO A 5 -5.61 3.63 10.07
CA PRO A 5 -4.27 3.03 10.13
C PRO A 5 -3.58 2.90 8.77
N VAL A 6 -4.36 2.70 7.70
CA VAL A 6 -3.81 2.62 6.35
C VAL A 6 -3.27 3.98 5.91
N ALA A 7 -4.04 5.05 6.15
CA ALA A 7 -3.58 6.40 5.84
C ALA A 7 -2.30 6.74 6.62
N ASP A 8 -2.22 6.34 7.89
CA ASP A 8 -1.02 6.53 8.70
C ASP A 8 0.17 5.78 8.09
N MET A 9 -0.03 4.52 7.69
CA MET A 9 1.02 3.74 7.03
C MET A 9 1.52 4.43 5.78
N LEU A 10 0.62 4.88 4.91
CA LEU A 10 1.00 5.56 3.66
C LEU A 10 1.74 6.87 3.94
N ALA A 11 1.32 7.60 4.97
CA ALA A 11 2.00 8.84 5.38
C ALA A 11 3.42 8.56 5.88
N ARG A 12 3.61 7.51 6.68
CA ARG A 12 4.93 7.14 7.18
C ARG A 12 5.87 6.74 6.04
N ILE A 13 5.37 5.95 5.08
CA ILE A 13 6.15 5.57 3.90
C ILE A 13 6.47 6.80 3.06
N ARG A 14 5.48 7.68 2.85
CA ARG A 14 5.67 8.91 2.08
C ARG A 14 6.74 9.81 2.71
N ASN A 15 6.67 10.01 4.00
CA ASN A 15 7.60 10.88 4.71
C ASN A 15 9.03 10.29 4.70
N ALA A 16 9.17 8.98 4.92
CA ALA A 16 10.46 8.32 4.88
C ALA A 16 11.06 8.37 3.47
N ASN A 17 10.24 8.14 2.45
CA ASN A 17 10.65 8.20 1.05
C ASN A 17 11.12 9.61 0.67
N LYS A 18 10.38 10.63 1.12
CA LYS A 18 10.71 12.02 0.84
C LYS A 18 12.00 12.44 1.53
N ALA A 19 12.23 11.96 2.75
CA ALA A 19 13.44 12.24 3.52
C ALA A 19 14.63 11.34 3.14
N LEU A 20 14.43 10.43 2.19
CA LEU A 20 15.46 9.46 1.75
C LEU A 20 15.93 8.54 2.87
N HIS A 21 15.02 8.22 3.81
CA HIS A 21 15.29 7.22 4.84
C HIS A 21 15.22 5.81 4.24
N GLU A 22 16.03 4.91 4.77
CA GLU A 22 16.04 3.53 4.29
C GLU A 22 14.85 2.72 4.79
N HIS A 23 14.28 3.11 5.94
CA HIS A 23 13.20 2.37 6.58
C HIS A 23 12.05 3.28 6.99
N ALA A 24 10.85 2.70 6.99
CA ALA A 24 9.68 3.26 7.65
C ALA A 24 9.19 2.23 8.66
N THR A 25 8.87 2.66 9.88
CA THR A 25 8.39 1.75 10.92
C THR A 25 7.02 2.17 11.40
N MET A 26 6.22 1.20 11.83
CA MET A 26 4.85 1.44 12.29
C MET A 26 4.36 0.27 13.11
N PRO A 27 3.34 0.45 13.95
CA PRO A 27 2.69 -0.70 14.58
C PRO A 27 2.15 -1.63 13.51
N SER A 28 2.39 -2.93 13.68
CA SER A 28 2.00 -3.93 12.69
C SER A 28 0.51 -4.27 12.80
N SER A 29 -0.06 -4.67 11.67
CA SER A 29 -1.38 -5.27 11.61
C SER A 29 -1.42 -6.18 10.39
N ARG A 30 -2.41 -7.09 10.36
CA ARG A 30 -2.56 -8.01 9.22
C ARG A 30 -2.68 -7.23 7.90
N MET A 31 -3.53 -6.20 7.90
CA MET A 31 -3.76 -5.41 6.69
C MET A 31 -2.50 -4.67 6.22
N LYS A 32 -1.75 -4.09 7.16
CA LYS A 32 -0.51 -3.39 6.82
C LYS A 32 0.53 -4.33 6.24
N VAL A 33 0.65 -5.54 6.80
CA VAL A 33 1.56 -6.56 6.28
C VAL A 33 1.16 -6.96 4.86
N GLU A 34 -0.14 -7.13 4.60
CA GLU A 34 -0.63 -7.45 3.26
C GLU A 34 -0.35 -6.33 2.25
N ILE A 35 -0.50 -5.07 2.67
CA ILE A 35 -0.15 -3.94 1.82
C ILE A 35 1.35 -3.95 1.50
N ALA A 36 2.20 -4.18 2.51
CA ALA A 36 3.64 -4.27 2.31
C ALA A 36 4.01 -5.40 1.35
N ARG A 37 3.33 -6.53 1.46
CA ARG A 37 3.54 -7.66 0.54
C ARG A 37 3.27 -7.25 -0.91
N LEU A 38 2.16 -6.57 -1.16
CA LEU A 38 1.81 -6.10 -2.50
C LEU A 38 2.82 -5.06 -3.01
N LEU A 39 3.25 -4.13 -2.17
CA LEU A 39 4.24 -3.14 -2.54
C LEU A 39 5.57 -3.78 -2.94
N LYS A 40 5.96 -4.84 -2.23
CA LYS A 40 7.17 -5.58 -2.56
C LYS A 40 7.02 -6.32 -3.89
N GLU A 41 5.92 -7.04 -4.08
CA GLU A 41 5.65 -7.77 -5.32
C GLU A 41 5.63 -6.85 -6.53
N GLU A 42 5.11 -5.63 -6.36
CA GLU A 42 5.03 -4.66 -7.45
C GLU A 42 6.30 -3.83 -7.61
N GLY A 43 7.32 -4.08 -6.78
CA GLY A 43 8.62 -3.46 -6.93
C GLY A 43 8.75 -2.05 -6.37
N TYR A 44 7.84 -1.63 -5.49
CA TYR A 44 7.88 -0.30 -4.89
C TYR A 44 8.72 -0.23 -3.63
N ILE A 45 8.87 -1.34 -2.91
CA ILE A 45 9.73 -1.43 -1.74
C ILE A 45 10.69 -2.61 -1.92
N ARG A 46 11.80 -2.57 -1.17
CA ARG A 46 12.81 -3.62 -1.26
C ARG A 46 12.40 -4.86 -0.49
N ASP A 47 11.92 -4.68 0.74
CA ASP A 47 11.53 -5.77 1.61
C ASP A 47 10.71 -5.24 2.78
N TYR A 48 10.22 -6.14 3.61
CA TYR A 48 9.55 -5.81 4.85
C TYR A 48 9.70 -6.96 5.83
N HIS A 49 9.59 -6.67 7.13
CA HIS A 49 9.56 -7.70 8.17
C HIS A 49 8.82 -7.19 9.39
N VAL A 50 8.46 -8.12 10.26
CA VAL A 50 7.77 -7.80 11.51
C VAL A 50 8.70 -8.12 12.66
N GLU A 51 8.92 -7.15 13.53
CA GLU A 51 9.70 -7.31 14.75
C GLU A 51 8.74 -7.50 15.92
N LYS A 52 8.91 -8.60 16.66
CA LYS A 52 8.08 -8.90 17.81
C LYS A 52 8.42 -7.99 18.98
N GLY A 53 7.39 -7.48 19.65
CA GLY A 53 7.54 -6.63 20.82
C GLY A 53 6.73 -7.17 21.99
N GLU A 54 6.90 -6.57 23.17
CA GLU A 54 6.17 -6.97 24.36
C GLU A 54 4.71 -6.56 24.31
N SER A 55 4.44 -5.33 23.88
CA SER A 55 3.08 -4.78 23.84
C SER A 55 2.46 -4.86 22.46
N PHE A 56 3.27 -4.72 21.43
CA PHE A 56 2.80 -4.78 20.04
C PHE A 56 3.98 -5.13 19.13
N ASP A 57 3.64 -5.61 17.94
CA ASP A 57 4.63 -5.92 16.92
C ASP A 57 4.84 -4.69 16.04
N THR A 58 6.04 -4.53 15.53
CA THR A 58 6.42 -3.41 14.66
C THR A 58 6.66 -3.93 13.24
N LEU A 59 5.99 -3.31 12.27
CA LEU A 59 6.27 -3.57 10.86
C LEU A 59 7.38 -2.61 10.41
N VAL A 60 8.42 -3.17 9.80
CA VAL A 60 9.52 -2.41 9.23
C VAL A 60 9.46 -2.57 7.72
N VAL A 61 9.37 -1.46 7.01
CA VAL A 61 9.34 -1.42 5.54
C VAL A 61 10.68 -0.88 5.06
N ASP A 62 11.40 -1.68 4.27
CA ASP A 62 12.66 -1.28 3.67
C ASP A 62 12.38 -0.61 2.33
N LEU A 63 12.66 0.68 2.24
CA LEU A 63 12.39 1.46 1.04
C LEU A 63 13.41 1.16 -0.05
N LYS A 64 13.00 1.39 -1.28
CA LYS A 64 13.80 1.11 -2.46
C LYS A 64 14.14 2.43 -3.17
N PHE A 65 15.40 2.58 -3.52
CA PHE A 65 15.86 3.74 -4.27
C PHE A 65 16.66 3.27 -5.48
N GLY A 66 16.58 4.03 -6.56
CA GLY A 66 17.37 3.78 -7.76
C GLY A 66 18.77 4.35 -7.64
N ARG A 67 19.46 4.47 -8.78
CA ARG A 67 20.78 5.06 -8.84
C ARG A 67 20.71 6.51 -8.38
N ASN A 68 21.78 6.99 -7.72
CA ASN A 68 21.84 8.35 -7.20
C ASN A 68 20.70 8.68 -6.25
N ARG A 69 20.20 7.67 -5.52
CA ARG A 69 19.12 7.80 -4.54
C ARG A 69 17.82 8.34 -5.15
N GLU A 70 17.54 7.95 -6.38
CA GLU A 70 16.27 8.28 -7.02
C GLU A 70 15.13 7.57 -6.32
N ARG A 71 14.03 8.28 -6.07
CA ARG A 71 12.87 7.70 -5.43
C ARG A 71 12.12 6.79 -6.39
N VAL A 72 11.86 5.55 -5.95
CA VAL A 72 11.06 4.61 -6.73
C VAL A 72 9.57 4.92 -6.59
N ILE A 73 9.14 5.31 -5.39
CA ILE A 73 7.76 5.73 -5.16
C ILE A 73 7.64 7.22 -5.46
N SER A 74 6.76 7.56 -6.42
CA SER A 74 6.48 8.96 -6.76
C SER A 74 5.29 9.49 -5.96
N GLY A 75 4.31 8.64 -5.64
CA GLY A 75 3.16 9.07 -4.85
C GLY A 75 2.40 7.91 -4.25
N LEU A 76 1.66 8.23 -3.18
CA LEU A 76 0.76 7.31 -2.51
C LEU A 76 -0.51 8.08 -2.16
N LYS A 77 -1.66 7.49 -2.45
CA LYS A 77 -2.94 8.14 -2.18
C LYS A 77 -3.89 7.17 -1.50
N ARG A 78 -4.40 7.56 -0.33
CA ARG A 78 -5.50 6.86 0.32
C ARG A 78 -6.79 7.18 -0.43
N VAL A 79 -7.52 6.16 -0.89
CA VAL A 79 -8.75 6.35 -1.65
C VAL A 79 -9.96 6.15 -0.75
N SER A 80 -10.18 4.94 -0.27
CA SER A 80 -11.27 4.64 0.65
C SER A 80 -10.88 5.06 2.06
N LYS A 81 -11.81 5.69 2.79
CA LYS A 81 -11.56 6.20 4.14
C LYS A 81 -12.66 5.70 5.08
N PRO A 82 -12.42 5.64 6.40
CA PRO A 82 -13.43 5.15 7.34
C PRO A 82 -14.78 5.83 7.23
N GLY A 83 -14.81 7.13 6.97
CA GLY A 83 -16.06 7.87 6.81
C GLY A 83 -16.56 7.95 5.37
N ARG A 84 -15.83 7.40 4.42
CA ARG A 84 -16.15 7.53 3.00
C ARG A 84 -15.55 6.38 2.22
N ARG A 85 -16.25 5.25 2.21
CA ARG A 85 -15.78 4.04 1.49
C ARG A 85 -15.98 4.20 -0.02
N VAL A 86 -15.01 3.70 -0.79
CA VAL A 86 -15.03 3.74 -2.25
C VAL A 86 -14.89 2.32 -2.77
N TYR A 87 -15.85 1.91 -3.60
CA TYR A 87 -15.88 0.56 -4.18
C TYR A 87 -15.83 0.65 -5.70
N ALA A 88 -15.29 -0.38 -6.33
CA ALA A 88 -15.25 -0.50 -7.78
C ALA A 88 -15.78 -1.87 -8.20
N ARG A 89 -16.58 -1.86 -9.26
CA ARG A 89 -17.08 -3.10 -9.86
C ARG A 89 -16.00 -3.71 -10.75
N LYS A 90 -16.11 -5.01 -11.01
CA LYS A 90 -15.15 -5.76 -11.84
C LYS A 90 -14.99 -5.19 -13.26
N ASP A 91 -16.01 -4.51 -13.78
CA ASP A 91 -15.98 -3.91 -15.12
C ASP A 91 -15.53 -2.45 -15.13
N ARG A 92 -15.27 -1.86 -13.97
CA ARG A 92 -14.87 -0.47 -13.82
C ARG A 92 -13.75 -0.30 -12.80
N LEU A 93 -12.75 -1.16 -12.85
CA LEU A 93 -11.62 -1.09 -11.96
C LEU A 93 -10.75 0.13 -12.31
N PRO A 94 -10.27 0.88 -11.31
CA PRO A 94 -9.46 2.06 -11.58
C PRO A 94 -8.09 1.68 -12.13
N ARG A 95 -7.59 2.53 -13.01
CA ARG A 95 -6.24 2.41 -13.54
C ARG A 95 -5.46 3.64 -13.11
N VAL A 96 -4.32 3.42 -12.49
CA VAL A 96 -3.46 4.49 -11.99
C VAL A 96 -2.43 4.83 -13.07
N LEU A 97 -2.41 6.11 -13.49
CA LEU A 97 -1.49 6.59 -14.53
C LEU A 97 -1.48 5.69 -15.78
N GLY A 98 -2.68 5.33 -16.28
CA GLY A 98 -2.80 4.50 -17.49
C GLY A 98 -2.27 3.09 -17.33
N GLY A 99 -2.15 2.60 -16.11
CA GLY A 99 -1.63 1.27 -15.81
C GLY A 99 -0.18 1.26 -15.36
N MET A 100 0.49 2.40 -15.31
CA MET A 100 1.87 2.50 -14.83
C MET A 100 1.97 2.45 -13.32
N GLY A 101 0.92 2.88 -12.62
CA GLY A 101 0.82 2.75 -11.17
C GLY A 101 0.00 1.54 -10.79
N VAL A 102 -0.28 1.41 -9.50
CA VAL A 102 -0.99 0.26 -8.92
C VAL A 102 -2.14 0.72 -8.04
N ALA A 103 -3.30 0.11 -8.24
CA ALA A 103 -4.42 0.24 -7.32
C ALA A 103 -4.42 -0.98 -6.39
N ILE A 104 -4.61 -0.76 -5.10
CA ILE A 104 -4.76 -1.82 -4.11
C ILE A 104 -6.24 -1.93 -3.79
N LEU A 105 -6.78 -3.14 -3.92
CA LEU A 105 -8.19 -3.42 -3.64
C LEU A 105 -8.33 -4.46 -2.54
N SER A 106 -9.35 -4.25 -1.70
CA SER A 106 -9.77 -5.24 -0.71
C SER A 106 -10.96 -5.99 -1.30
N THR A 107 -10.81 -7.30 -1.49
CA THR A 107 -11.81 -8.14 -2.15
C THR A 107 -12.18 -9.30 -1.24
N SER A 108 -13.15 -10.10 -1.68
CA SER A 108 -13.52 -11.34 -1.00
C SER A 108 -12.36 -12.34 -0.94
N SER A 109 -11.38 -12.20 -1.84
CA SER A 109 -10.18 -13.05 -1.88
C SER A 109 -8.98 -12.40 -1.19
N GLY A 110 -9.19 -11.34 -0.40
CA GLY A 110 -8.13 -10.61 0.30
C GLY A 110 -7.68 -9.36 -0.46
N LEU A 111 -6.53 -8.83 -0.05
CA LEU A 111 -5.95 -7.67 -0.72
C LEU A 111 -5.24 -8.10 -2.00
N VAL A 112 -5.59 -7.46 -3.10
CA VAL A 112 -5.01 -7.72 -4.42
C VAL A 112 -4.78 -6.41 -5.15
N THR A 113 -3.99 -6.46 -6.23
CA THR A 113 -3.85 -5.31 -7.12
C THR A 113 -5.02 -5.24 -8.08
N GLY A 114 -5.23 -4.06 -8.69
CA GLY A 114 -6.27 -3.90 -9.70
C GLY A 114 -6.10 -4.84 -10.89
N ARG A 115 -4.84 -5.10 -11.28
CA ARG A 115 -4.56 -6.05 -12.35
C ARG A 115 -5.03 -7.46 -11.99
N THR A 116 -4.70 -7.92 -10.79
CA THR A 116 -5.12 -9.25 -10.32
C THR A 116 -6.63 -9.33 -10.21
N ALA A 117 -7.29 -8.29 -9.71
CA ALA A 117 -8.74 -8.24 -9.63
C ALA A 117 -9.38 -8.34 -11.03
N GLN A 118 -8.81 -7.67 -12.01
CA GLN A 118 -9.28 -7.74 -13.39
C GLN A 118 -9.13 -9.14 -13.96
N GLU A 119 -7.97 -9.77 -13.75
CA GLU A 119 -7.72 -11.13 -14.21
C GLU A 119 -8.69 -12.14 -13.60
N ARG A 120 -9.05 -11.95 -12.33
CA ARG A 120 -9.98 -12.81 -11.61
C ARG A 120 -11.45 -12.47 -11.85
N GLY A 121 -11.72 -11.32 -12.48
CA GLY A 121 -13.08 -10.86 -12.72
C GLY A 121 -13.82 -10.49 -11.45
N ILE A 122 -13.17 -9.85 -10.49
CA ILE A 122 -13.76 -9.44 -9.22
C ILE A 122 -13.56 -7.95 -8.98
N GLY A 123 -14.49 -7.35 -8.23
CA GLY A 123 -14.37 -5.98 -7.75
C GLY A 123 -14.12 -5.95 -6.25
N GLY A 124 -14.04 -4.76 -5.69
CA GLY A 124 -13.85 -4.62 -4.25
C GLY A 124 -13.70 -3.18 -3.82
N GLU A 125 -13.30 -3.00 -2.56
CA GLU A 125 -13.03 -1.70 -2.01
C GLU A 125 -11.68 -1.19 -2.50
N VAL A 126 -11.65 0.04 -3.02
CA VAL A 126 -10.42 0.66 -3.50
C VAL A 126 -9.70 1.27 -2.31
N VAL A 127 -8.61 0.62 -1.88
CA VAL A 127 -7.90 1.00 -0.67
C VAL A 127 -6.99 2.20 -0.92
N ALA A 128 -6.13 2.11 -1.93
CA ALA A 128 -5.10 3.11 -2.17
C ALA A 128 -4.56 3.02 -3.61
N PHE A 129 -3.93 4.11 -4.04
CA PHE A 129 -3.16 4.14 -5.28
C PHE A 129 -1.70 4.39 -4.96
N ILE A 130 -0.79 3.71 -5.67
CA ILE A 130 0.64 3.90 -5.57
C ILE A 130 1.21 4.06 -6.98
N TRP A 131 2.11 5.00 -7.14
CA TRP A 131 2.79 5.18 -8.42
C TRP A 131 4.19 5.73 -8.26
#